data_86e550ccf3cfb53c87bcd24aadccd3ed
#
_entry.id   86e550ccf3cfb53c87bcd24aadccd3ed
#
_cell.length_a   1.000
_cell.length_b   1.000
_cell.length_c   1.000
_cell.angle_alpha   90.00
_cell.angle_beta   90.00
_cell.angle_gamma   90.00
#
_symmetry.space_group_name_H-M   'P 1'
#
loop_
_entity.id
_entity.type
_entity.pdbx_description
1 polymer ?
#
loop_
_entity_poly.entity_id
_entity_poly.type
_entity_poly.pdbx_seq_one_letter_code
_entity_poly.pdbx_strand_id
1 'polypeptide(L)'
;MGRVCQDHLVTIVTSPLSAMAAGAISWTAAEYGLHRVAMHVMRGRGLPSREHLTHHADVTYFSPASKKLASAAGTTAVAWPVMAATTNRRWATAFTAGMVATYFAYEVAHRRIHTHPPVNRYGRWARRHHLRHHFGAPMRNFGVTTPIWDRLFGTDEATGVITVPRRMAPVWLLGDDGEVLDDYTNDYRVAGVQQSEALQQARDHAAAFTNAPPETT
;
A
#
# COMPACT_ATOMS: atom_id res chain seq x y z
N MET A 1 -6.23 -20.26 41.44
CA MET A 1 -6.69 -19.65 40.18
C MET A 1 -5.61 -18.81 39.46
N GLY A 2 -4.67 -18.16 40.14
CA GLY A 2 -3.68 -17.28 39.52
C GLY A 2 -2.61 -17.95 38.64
N ARG A 3 -2.06 -19.11 39.01
CA ARG A 3 -0.99 -19.78 38.23
C ARG A 3 -1.46 -20.31 36.87
N VAL A 4 -2.62 -20.94 36.78
CA VAL A 4 -3.16 -21.48 35.50
C VAL A 4 -3.39 -20.38 34.48
N CYS A 5 -3.84 -19.19 34.91
CA CYS A 5 -4.04 -18.06 34.03
C CYS A 5 -2.71 -17.46 33.53
N GLN A 6 -1.69 -17.48 34.37
CA GLN A 6 -0.35 -16.98 34.04
C GLN A 6 0.38 -17.93 33.06
N ASP A 7 0.26 -19.23 33.24
CA ASP A 7 0.85 -20.24 32.35
C ASP A 7 0.19 -20.22 30.97
N HIS A 8 -1.14 -20.00 30.87
CA HIS A 8 -1.84 -19.83 29.59
C HIS A 8 -1.44 -18.56 28.86
N LEU A 9 -1.29 -17.43 29.56
CA LEU A 9 -0.84 -16.17 28.97
C LEU A 9 0.60 -16.28 28.43
N VAL A 10 1.52 -16.88 29.19
CA VAL A 10 2.91 -17.13 28.76
C VAL A 10 2.94 -18.02 27.52
N THR A 11 2.13 -19.09 27.48
CA THR A 11 2.06 -20.01 26.34
C THR A 11 1.52 -19.33 25.09
N ILE A 12 0.53 -18.43 25.22
CA ILE A 12 -0.04 -17.66 24.09
C ILE A 12 1.02 -16.70 23.54
N VAL A 13 1.72 -15.96 24.40
CA VAL A 13 2.72 -14.95 23.99
C VAL A 13 3.95 -15.59 23.33
N THR A 14 4.29 -16.83 23.71
CA THR A 14 5.46 -17.55 23.18
C THR A 14 5.16 -18.51 22.03
N SER A 15 3.89 -18.61 21.60
CA SER A 15 3.50 -19.51 20.53
C SER A 15 3.99 -19.04 19.15
N PRO A 16 4.27 -19.96 18.20
CA PRO A 16 4.59 -19.56 16.81
C PRO A 16 3.47 -18.77 16.14
N LEU A 17 2.21 -19.02 16.51
CA LEU A 17 1.05 -18.26 15.98
C LEU A 17 1.08 -16.80 16.43
N SER A 18 1.39 -16.54 17.70
CA SER A 18 1.53 -15.18 18.20
C SER A 18 2.73 -14.47 17.55
N ALA A 19 3.82 -15.19 17.30
CA ALA A 19 4.97 -14.65 16.57
C ALA A 19 4.60 -14.28 15.13
N MET A 20 3.87 -15.15 14.41
CA MET A 20 3.37 -14.83 13.06
C MET A 20 2.44 -13.62 13.06
N ALA A 21 1.51 -13.54 14.01
CA ALA A 21 0.61 -12.40 14.15
C ALA A 21 1.39 -11.09 14.44
N ALA A 22 2.39 -11.15 15.34
CA ALA A 22 3.27 -10.02 15.62
C ALA A 22 4.05 -9.60 14.37
N GLY A 23 4.56 -10.55 13.59
CA GLY A 23 5.22 -10.28 12.31
C GLY A 23 4.29 -9.62 11.30
N ALA A 24 3.06 -10.11 11.18
CA ALA A 24 2.03 -9.53 10.31
C ALA A 24 1.69 -8.08 10.70
N ILE A 25 1.50 -7.81 11.99
CA ILE A 25 1.26 -6.45 12.51
C ILE A 25 2.49 -5.56 12.25
N SER A 26 3.69 -6.07 12.51
CA SER A 26 4.94 -5.33 12.26
C SER A 26 5.10 -4.97 10.78
N TRP A 27 4.66 -5.84 9.86
CA TRP A 27 4.64 -5.50 8.44
C TRP A 27 3.74 -4.31 8.15
N THR A 28 2.55 -4.20 8.73
CA THR A 28 1.65 -3.05 8.46
C THR A 28 2.28 -1.72 8.89
N ALA A 29 3.05 -1.72 9.99
CA ALA A 29 3.83 -0.55 10.41
C ALA A 29 4.98 -0.26 9.45
N ALA A 30 5.70 -1.30 9.01
CA ALA A 30 6.78 -1.18 8.03
C ALA A 30 6.25 -0.70 6.68
N GLU A 31 5.12 -1.22 6.20
CA GLU A 31 4.40 -0.75 5.01
C GLU A 31 4.20 0.77 5.05
N TYR A 32 3.56 1.25 6.12
CA TYR A 32 3.34 2.68 6.32
C TYR A 32 4.64 3.49 6.32
N GLY A 33 5.64 3.06 7.10
CA GLY A 33 6.92 3.75 7.21
C GLY A 33 7.71 3.78 5.91
N LEU A 34 7.78 2.65 5.20
CA LEU A 34 8.43 2.55 3.90
C LEU A 34 7.70 3.38 2.85
N HIS A 35 6.37 3.30 2.79
CA HIS A 35 5.56 4.06 1.87
C HIS A 35 5.76 5.57 2.07
N ARG A 36 5.61 6.05 3.29
CA ARG A 36 5.78 7.46 3.62
C ARG A 36 7.21 7.95 3.39
N VAL A 37 8.20 7.25 3.95
CA VAL A 37 9.59 7.75 3.98
C VAL A 37 10.38 7.30 2.76
N ALA A 38 10.53 5.98 2.56
CA ALA A 38 11.40 5.45 1.51
C ALA A 38 10.82 5.67 0.11
N MET A 39 9.49 5.71 -0.02
CA MET A 39 8.84 5.86 -1.33
C MET A 39 8.55 7.32 -1.66
N HIS A 40 7.96 8.12 -0.74
CA HIS A 40 7.58 9.50 -1.00
C HIS A 40 8.61 10.55 -0.57
N VAL A 41 9.04 10.56 0.72
CA VAL A 41 9.92 11.62 1.23
C VAL A 41 11.27 11.63 0.52
N MET A 42 11.74 10.47 0.06
CA MET A 42 13.00 10.34 -0.69
C MET A 42 12.97 10.96 -2.09
N ARG A 43 11.80 11.29 -2.65
CA ARG A 43 11.61 12.01 -3.94
C ARG A 43 12.51 11.48 -5.07
N GLY A 44 12.44 10.20 -5.36
CA GLY A 44 13.23 9.53 -6.40
C GLY A 44 14.65 9.14 -6.00
N ARG A 45 15.06 9.41 -4.75
CA ARG A 45 16.35 8.93 -4.23
C ARG A 45 16.22 7.49 -3.77
N GLY A 46 16.97 6.61 -4.41
CA GLY A 46 16.93 5.18 -4.14
C GLY A 46 15.86 4.42 -4.94
N LEU A 47 16.03 3.10 -5.00
CA LEU A 47 15.18 2.24 -5.81
C LEU A 47 13.71 2.24 -5.36
N PRO A 48 13.36 2.11 -4.07
CA PRO A 48 11.97 2.10 -3.65
C PRO A 48 11.20 3.36 -4.06
N SER A 49 11.83 4.53 -3.92
CA SER A 49 11.19 5.79 -4.30
C SER A 49 10.97 5.89 -5.80
N ARG A 50 11.96 5.54 -6.62
CA ARG A 50 11.80 5.58 -8.08
C ARG A 50 10.71 4.65 -8.57
N GLU A 51 10.69 3.40 -8.10
CA GLU A 51 9.68 2.42 -8.48
C GLU A 51 8.26 2.88 -8.13
N HIS A 52 8.12 3.39 -6.91
CA HIS A 52 6.82 3.85 -6.41
C HIS A 52 6.32 5.11 -7.11
N LEU A 53 7.18 6.11 -7.31
CA LEU A 53 6.80 7.33 -8.01
C LEU A 53 6.56 7.08 -9.52
N THR A 54 7.23 6.10 -10.12
CA THR A 54 6.88 5.62 -11.46
C THR A 54 5.46 5.03 -11.49
N HIS A 55 5.09 4.26 -10.44
CA HIS A 55 3.73 3.75 -10.30
C HIS A 55 2.70 4.89 -10.11
N HIS A 56 3.03 5.97 -9.40
CA HIS A 56 2.18 7.16 -9.34
C HIS A 56 2.02 7.87 -10.69
N ALA A 57 3.07 7.87 -11.51
CA ALA A 57 3.02 8.44 -12.86
C ALA A 57 2.26 7.55 -13.85
N ASP A 58 2.32 6.23 -13.66
CA ASP A 58 1.64 5.21 -14.46
C ASP A 58 1.09 4.12 -13.54
N VAL A 59 -0.19 4.19 -13.25
CA VAL A 59 -0.89 3.25 -12.34
C VAL A 59 -0.95 1.81 -12.88
N THR A 60 -0.57 1.59 -14.13
CA THR A 60 -0.44 0.26 -14.72
C THR A 60 0.93 -0.37 -14.50
N TYR A 61 1.91 0.45 -14.09
CA TYR A 61 3.24 -0.02 -13.75
C TYR A 61 3.25 -0.74 -12.40
N PHE A 62 3.77 -1.94 -12.37
CA PHE A 62 4.04 -2.70 -11.14
C PHE A 62 5.46 -3.25 -11.19
N SER A 63 6.20 -3.08 -10.11
CA SER A 63 7.56 -3.61 -9.99
C SER A 63 7.62 -5.11 -10.34
N PRO A 64 8.65 -5.56 -11.08
CA PRO A 64 8.82 -6.95 -11.47
C PRO A 64 8.93 -7.89 -10.27
N ALA A 65 8.55 -9.16 -10.46
CA ALA A 65 8.62 -10.18 -9.41
C ALA A 65 10.03 -10.34 -8.81
N SER A 66 11.08 -10.18 -9.61
CA SER A 66 12.46 -10.23 -9.13
C SER A 66 12.78 -9.17 -8.07
N LYS A 67 12.29 -7.94 -8.24
CA LYS A 67 12.47 -6.87 -7.25
C LYS A 67 11.66 -7.13 -5.98
N LYS A 68 10.45 -7.68 -6.11
CA LYS A 68 9.61 -8.08 -4.97
C LYS A 68 10.25 -9.21 -4.16
N LEU A 69 10.80 -10.21 -4.84
CA LEU A 69 11.56 -11.29 -4.18
C LEU A 69 12.82 -10.77 -3.49
N ALA A 70 13.55 -9.84 -4.12
CA ALA A 70 14.71 -9.19 -3.51
C ALA A 70 14.31 -8.38 -2.25
N SER A 71 13.17 -7.69 -2.27
CA SER A 71 12.63 -6.98 -1.09
C SER A 71 12.26 -7.95 0.03
N ALA A 72 11.61 -9.08 -0.28
CA ALA A 72 11.29 -10.12 0.69
C ALA A 72 12.56 -10.74 1.28
N ALA A 73 13.57 -11.03 0.46
CA ALA A 73 14.87 -11.54 0.91
C ALA A 73 15.60 -10.53 1.81
N GLY A 74 15.60 -9.23 1.44
CA GLY A 74 16.16 -8.15 2.26
C GLY A 74 15.45 -8.02 3.61
N THR A 75 14.11 -8.06 3.62
CA THR A 75 13.32 -8.07 4.85
C THR A 75 13.69 -9.25 5.74
N THR A 76 13.81 -10.44 5.15
CA THR A 76 14.22 -11.67 5.87
C THR A 76 15.63 -11.54 6.44
N ALA A 77 16.58 -11.03 5.63
CA ALA A 77 17.99 -10.88 6.03
C ALA A 77 18.18 -9.90 7.20
N VAL A 78 17.25 -8.97 7.39
CA VAL A 78 17.29 -8.02 8.52
C VAL A 78 16.43 -8.51 9.69
N ALA A 79 15.18 -8.88 9.45
CA ALA A 79 14.24 -9.19 10.53
C ALA A 79 14.62 -10.49 11.26
N TRP A 80 15.03 -11.53 10.53
CA TRP A 80 15.32 -12.82 11.15
C TRP A 80 16.47 -12.79 12.15
N PRO A 81 17.68 -12.26 11.82
CA PRO A 81 18.78 -12.24 12.78
C PRO A 81 18.50 -11.34 13.99
N VAL A 82 17.84 -10.21 13.80
CA VAL A 82 17.45 -9.33 14.92
C VAL A 82 16.52 -10.07 15.87
N MET A 83 15.49 -10.73 15.35
CA MET A 83 14.56 -11.50 16.18
C MET A 83 15.20 -12.73 16.79
N ALA A 84 16.12 -13.42 16.08
CA ALA A 84 16.83 -14.58 16.61
C ALA A 84 17.78 -14.23 17.77
N ALA A 85 18.38 -13.04 17.73
CA ALA A 85 19.25 -12.52 18.78
C ALA A 85 18.48 -12.10 20.04
N THR A 86 17.23 -11.65 19.90
CA THR A 86 16.41 -11.13 21.00
C THR A 86 15.39 -12.12 21.55
N THR A 87 15.14 -13.22 20.84
CA THR A 87 14.17 -14.25 21.23
C THR A 87 14.77 -15.66 21.10
N ASN A 88 14.29 -16.42 20.13
CA ASN A 88 14.85 -17.72 19.76
C ASN A 88 14.57 -18.00 18.26
N ARG A 89 15.30 -18.96 17.68
CA ARG A 89 15.19 -19.26 16.23
C ARG A 89 13.76 -19.61 15.78
N ARG A 90 13.01 -20.37 16.59
CA ARG A 90 11.64 -20.80 16.26
C ARG A 90 10.69 -19.60 16.19
N TRP A 91 10.79 -18.70 17.17
CA TRP A 91 10.00 -17.48 17.21
C TRP A 91 10.39 -16.51 16.10
N ALA A 92 11.69 -16.29 15.87
CA ALA A 92 12.21 -15.46 14.79
C ALA A 92 11.73 -15.94 13.42
N THR A 93 11.74 -17.26 13.17
CA THR A 93 11.25 -17.84 11.91
C THR A 93 9.76 -17.59 11.72
N ALA A 94 8.95 -17.83 12.75
CA ALA A 94 7.51 -17.59 12.69
C ALA A 94 7.16 -16.09 12.47
N PHE A 95 7.84 -15.22 13.21
CA PHE A 95 7.70 -13.75 13.05
C PHE A 95 8.05 -13.31 11.64
N THR A 96 9.20 -13.68 11.14
CA THR A 96 9.66 -13.30 9.79
C THR A 96 8.74 -13.88 8.71
N ALA A 97 8.26 -15.11 8.89
CA ALA A 97 7.27 -15.71 7.99
C ALA A 97 5.97 -14.90 7.97
N GLY A 98 5.49 -14.44 9.13
CA GLY A 98 4.32 -13.53 9.23
C GLY A 98 4.53 -12.21 8.50
N MET A 99 5.69 -11.57 8.67
CA MET A 99 6.06 -10.35 7.94
C MET A 99 6.04 -10.56 6.43
N VAL A 100 6.73 -11.58 5.95
CA VAL A 100 6.87 -11.86 4.50
C VAL A 100 5.54 -12.26 3.88
N ALA A 101 4.74 -13.08 4.57
CA ALA A 101 3.40 -13.44 4.09
C ALA A 101 2.49 -12.20 3.95
N THR A 102 2.54 -11.28 4.92
CA THR A 102 1.74 -10.05 4.88
C THR A 102 2.28 -9.07 3.83
N TYR A 103 3.59 -9.03 3.59
CA TYR A 103 4.16 -8.31 2.45
C TYR A 103 3.58 -8.79 1.12
N PHE A 104 3.53 -10.09 0.86
CA PHE A 104 2.94 -10.59 -0.38
C PHE A 104 1.43 -10.36 -0.44
N ALA A 105 0.72 -10.45 0.67
CA ALA A 105 -0.70 -10.10 0.74
C ALA A 105 -0.93 -8.62 0.39
N TYR A 106 -0.08 -7.71 0.89
CA TYR A 106 -0.06 -6.29 0.53
C TYR A 106 0.15 -6.12 -0.98
N GLU A 107 1.14 -6.78 -1.57
CA GLU A 107 1.43 -6.68 -3.01
C GLU A 107 0.22 -7.11 -3.87
N VAL A 108 -0.45 -8.19 -3.46
CA VAL A 108 -1.68 -8.65 -4.11
C VAL A 108 -2.81 -7.65 -3.94
N ALA A 109 -3.03 -7.16 -2.71
CA ALA A 109 -4.07 -6.17 -2.40
C ALA A 109 -3.86 -4.88 -3.18
N HIS A 110 -2.64 -4.33 -3.19
CA HIS A 110 -2.27 -3.13 -3.91
C HIS A 110 -2.54 -3.26 -5.41
N ARG A 111 -2.08 -4.36 -6.03
CA ARG A 111 -2.36 -4.63 -7.44
C ARG A 111 -3.87 -4.72 -7.70
N ARG A 112 -4.63 -5.41 -6.84
CA ARG A 112 -6.08 -5.57 -7.01
C ARG A 112 -6.85 -4.25 -6.83
N ILE A 113 -6.35 -3.31 -6.06
CA ILE A 113 -6.94 -1.97 -5.95
C ILE A 113 -7.00 -1.29 -7.33
N HIS A 114 -5.94 -1.39 -8.11
CA HIS A 114 -5.86 -0.78 -9.44
C HIS A 114 -6.55 -1.60 -10.54
N THR A 115 -6.61 -2.93 -10.40
CA THR A 115 -6.99 -3.81 -11.53
C THR A 115 -8.34 -4.50 -11.41
N HIS A 116 -8.99 -4.50 -10.24
CA HIS A 116 -10.25 -5.22 -10.01
C HIS A 116 -11.25 -4.39 -9.22
N PRO A 117 -12.56 -4.55 -9.44
CA PRO A 117 -13.58 -3.89 -8.65
C PRO A 117 -13.60 -4.34 -7.19
N PRO A 118 -14.14 -3.54 -6.27
CA PRO A 118 -14.31 -3.94 -4.89
C PRO A 118 -15.40 -5.03 -4.77
N VAL A 119 -15.13 -6.06 -3.97
CA VAL A 119 -16.08 -7.16 -3.74
C VAL A 119 -16.80 -7.06 -2.37
N ASN A 120 -16.39 -6.12 -1.50
CA ASN A 120 -16.93 -5.91 -0.18
C ASN A 120 -16.64 -4.51 0.37
N ARG A 121 -17.15 -4.19 1.56
CA ARG A 121 -16.98 -2.87 2.20
C ARG A 121 -15.50 -2.52 2.45
N TYR A 122 -14.68 -3.48 2.87
CA TYR A 122 -13.25 -3.28 3.05
C TYR A 122 -12.57 -2.97 1.71
N GLY A 123 -12.87 -3.72 0.66
CA GLY A 123 -12.33 -3.49 -0.67
C GLY A 123 -12.72 -2.11 -1.22
N ARG A 124 -13.95 -1.62 -0.94
CA ARG A 124 -14.38 -0.26 -1.30
C ARG A 124 -13.60 0.79 -0.54
N TRP A 125 -13.43 0.61 0.78
CA TRP A 125 -12.61 1.51 1.60
C TRP A 125 -11.16 1.55 1.10
N ALA A 126 -10.51 0.40 0.89
CA ALA A 126 -9.11 0.33 0.47
C ALA A 126 -8.86 1.06 -0.86
N ARG A 127 -9.78 0.93 -1.83
CA ARG A 127 -9.69 1.66 -3.10
C ARG A 127 -9.83 3.16 -2.91
N ARG A 128 -10.82 3.61 -2.16
CA ARG A 128 -11.02 5.04 -1.88
C ARG A 128 -9.82 5.63 -1.17
N HIS A 129 -9.33 4.95 -0.13
CA HIS A 129 -8.17 5.40 0.64
C HIS A 129 -6.92 5.52 -0.23
N HIS A 130 -6.62 4.49 -1.03
CA HIS A 130 -5.45 4.44 -1.89
C HIS A 130 -5.56 5.35 -3.13
N LEU A 131 -6.72 5.40 -3.78
CA LEU A 131 -6.92 6.30 -4.93
C LEU A 131 -6.99 7.77 -4.51
N ARG A 132 -7.42 8.09 -3.27
CA ARG A 132 -7.25 9.44 -2.70
C ARG A 132 -5.77 9.78 -2.56
N HIS A 133 -4.94 8.84 -2.12
CA HIS A 133 -3.49 8.99 -2.07
C HIS A 133 -2.91 9.27 -3.47
N HIS A 134 -3.29 8.51 -4.49
CA HIS A 134 -2.79 8.72 -5.86
C HIS A 134 -3.23 10.06 -6.48
N PHE A 135 -4.52 10.38 -6.38
CA PHE A 135 -5.12 11.42 -7.21
C PHE A 135 -5.52 12.70 -6.47
N GLY A 136 -5.47 12.69 -5.16
CA GLY A 136 -5.88 13.86 -4.39
C GLY A 136 -4.84 14.36 -3.40
N ALA A 137 -4.17 13.45 -2.70
CA ALA A 137 -3.27 13.80 -1.62
C ALA A 137 -2.11 12.80 -1.48
N PRO A 138 -1.09 12.86 -2.37
CA PRO A 138 0.02 11.88 -2.37
C PRO A 138 0.85 11.84 -1.08
N MET A 139 0.75 12.87 -0.24
CA MET A 139 1.43 12.91 1.07
C MET A 139 0.51 12.55 2.25
N ARG A 140 -0.61 11.87 1.97
CA ARG A 140 -1.62 11.37 2.92
C ARG A 140 -2.01 9.94 2.59
N ASN A 141 -2.69 9.25 3.50
CA ASN A 141 -3.27 7.92 3.26
C ASN A 141 -2.24 6.89 2.78
N PHE A 142 -1.12 6.79 3.48
CA PHE A 142 -0.01 5.89 3.11
C PHE A 142 -0.31 4.40 3.35
N GLY A 143 -1.20 4.08 4.30
CA GLY A 143 -1.56 2.69 4.60
C GLY A 143 -2.45 2.07 3.52
N VAL A 144 -1.95 1.13 2.74
CA VAL A 144 -2.72 0.43 1.71
C VAL A 144 -3.65 -0.63 2.31
N THR A 145 -3.17 -1.33 3.34
CA THR A 145 -3.90 -2.44 3.96
C THR A 145 -4.67 -2.02 5.21
N THR A 146 -4.29 -0.95 5.89
CA THR A 146 -4.96 -0.47 7.11
C THR A 146 -4.72 1.02 7.32
N PRO A 147 -5.71 1.80 7.79
CA PRO A 147 -5.54 3.23 8.10
C PRO A 147 -5.01 3.48 9.51
N ILE A 148 -4.68 2.45 10.28
CA ILE A 148 -4.32 2.58 11.71
C ILE A 148 -3.12 3.52 11.87
N TRP A 149 -2.10 3.34 11.04
CA TRP A 149 -0.87 4.14 11.11
C TRP A 149 -1.08 5.56 10.60
N ASP A 150 -1.92 5.74 9.56
CA ASP A 150 -2.30 7.08 9.10
C ASP A 150 -3.01 7.86 10.20
N ARG A 151 -3.93 7.23 10.94
CA ARG A 151 -4.62 7.84 12.08
C ARG A 151 -3.66 8.15 13.22
N LEU A 152 -2.78 7.21 13.56
CA LEU A 152 -1.81 7.39 14.64
C LEU A 152 -0.84 8.55 14.36
N PHE A 153 -0.42 8.73 13.11
CA PHE A 153 0.54 9.75 12.70
C PHE A 153 -0.09 10.99 12.05
N GLY A 154 -1.41 11.13 12.07
CA GLY A 154 -2.13 12.29 11.56
C GLY A 154 -2.05 12.47 10.05
N THR A 155 -1.88 11.38 9.30
CA THR A 155 -1.87 11.37 7.83
C THR A 155 -3.14 10.78 7.21
N ASP A 156 -4.11 10.36 8.02
CA ASP A 156 -5.44 9.93 7.56
C ASP A 156 -6.22 11.16 7.04
N GLU A 157 -6.61 11.12 5.79
CA GLU A 157 -7.38 12.17 5.16
C GLU A 157 -8.71 11.62 4.63
N ALA A 158 -9.79 12.34 4.92
CA ALA A 158 -11.12 11.94 4.49
C ALA A 158 -11.22 11.86 2.96
N THR A 159 -11.76 10.75 2.49
CA THR A 159 -11.95 10.49 1.07
C THR A 159 -13.31 11.02 0.62
N GLY A 160 -13.41 12.28 0.25
CA GLY A 160 -14.57 12.81 -0.48
C GLY A 160 -14.72 12.16 -1.87
N VAL A 161 -15.39 12.82 -2.79
CA VAL A 161 -15.40 12.39 -4.20
C VAL A 161 -13.98 12.55 -4.76
N ILE A 162 -13.42 11.48 -5.32
CA ILE A 162 -12.07 11.45 -5.86
C ILE A 162 -12.15 11.73 -7.36
N THR A 163 -11.46 12.78 -7.81
CA THR A 163 -11.34 13.08 -9.24
C THR A 163 -10.14 12.30 -9.80
N VAL A 164 -10.43 11.37 -10.71
CA VAL A 164 -9.43 10.49 -11.35
C VAL A 164 -9.16 11.01 -12.76
N PRO A 165 -7.91 11.25 -13.16
CA PRO A 165 -7.59 11.57 -14.55
C PRO A 165 -8.03 10.40 -15.46
N ARG A 166 -8.75 10.72 -16.56
CA ARG A 166 -9.34 9.70 -17.47
C ARG A 166 -8.31 8.65 -17.93
N ARG A 167 -7.11 9.08 -18.27
CA ARG A 167 -6.01 8.19 -18.70
C ARG A 167 -5.47 7.26 -17.62
N MET A 168 -5.71 7.57 -16.34
CA MET A 168 -5.29 6.78 -15.18
C MET A 168 -6.46 6.05 -14.52
N ALA A 169 -7.67 6.17 -15.08
CA ALA A 169 -8.83 5.54 -14.49
C ALA A 169 -8.69 4.01 -14.55
N PRO A 170 -8.87 3.32 -13.42
CA PRO A 170 -8.89 1.85 -13.42
C PRO A 170 -9.99 1.32 -14.34
N VAL A 171 -9.70 0.24 -15.09
CA VAL A 171 -10.66 -0.35 -16.07
C VAL A 171 -11.99 -0.71 -15.41
N TRP A 172 -11.97 -1.13 -14.14
CA TRP A 172 -13.17 -1.51 -13.38
C TRP A 172 -14.06 -0.31 -12.98
N LEU A 173 -13.56 0.90 -13.13
CA LEU A 173 -14.27 2.12 -12.75
C LEU A 173 -15.17 2.65 -13.87
N LEU A 174 -14.83 2.35 -15.11
CA LEU A 174 -15.47 2.91 -16.29
C LEU A 174 -16.38 1.90 -16.98
N GLY A 175 -17.50 2.39 -17.51
CA GLY A 175 -18.34 1.68 -18.46
C GLY A 175 -17.76 1.74 -19.90
N ASP A 176 -18.45 1.09 -20.83
CA ASP A 176 -18.07 1.05 -22.24
C ASP A 176 -18.15 2.45 -22.90
N ASP A 177 -18.93 3.35 -22.34
CA ASP A 177 -19.06 4.77 -22.73
C ASP A 177 -17.89 5.63 -22.19
N GLY A 178 -17.02 5.06 -21.37
CA GLY A 178 -15.89 5.75 -20.73
C GLY A 178 -16.30 6.63 -19.56
N GLU A 179 -17.54 6.56 -19.09
CA GLU A 179 -18.00 7.26 -17.89
C GLU A 179 -17.93 6.35 -16.66
N VAL A 180 -17.99 6.98 -15.47
CA VAL A 180 -17.94 6.22 -14.20
C VAL A 180 -19.21 5.38 -14.07
N LEU A 181 -19.05 4.09 -13.79
CA LEU A 181 -20.17 3.18 -13.52
C LEU A 181 -21.04 3.71 -12.36
N ASP A 182 -22.35 3.55 -12.46
CA ASP A 182 -23.35 4.06 -11.51
C ASP A 182 -23.04 3.71 -10.05
N ASP A 183 -22.56 2.49 -9.81
CA ASP A 183 -22.17 2.02 -8.47
C ASP A 183 -21.06 2.84 -7.80
N TYR A 184 -20.32 3.64 -8.56
CA TYR A 184 -19.15 4.38 -8.10
C TYR A 184 -19.27 5.90 -8.23
N THR A 185 -20.35 6.44 -8.80
CA THR A 185 -20.54 7.89 -9.04
C THR A 185 -20.53 8.73 -7.76
N ASN A 186 -20.90 8.13 -6.61
CA ASN A 186 -20.81 8.78 -5.30
C ASN A 186 -19.39 8.87 -4.75
N ASP A 187 -18.47 8.05 -5.26
CA ASP A 187 -17.09 7.94 -4.77
C ASP A 187 -16.08 8.58 -5.72
N TYR A 188 -16.37 8.61 -7.03
CA TYR A 188 -15.43 9.01 -8.06
C TYR A 188 -16.05 9.90 -9.14
N ARG A 189 -15.18 10.73 -9.72
CA ARG A 189 -15.41 11.45 -10.99
C ARG A 189 -14.20 11.21 -11.89
N VAL A 190 -14.44 11.21 -13.19
CA VAL A 190 -13.37 11.17 -14.18
C VAL A 190 -13.27 12.54 -14.85
N ALA A 191 -12.06 13.06 -14.96
CA ALA A 191 -11.80 14.36 -15.56
C ALA A 191 -10.62 14.28 -16.56
N GLY A 192 -10.55 15.24 -17.45
CA GLY A 192 -9.49 15.43 -18.43
C GLY A 192 -9.88 15.06 -19.86
N VAL A 193 -9.22 15.74 -20.79
CA VAL A 193 -9.34 15.53 -22.24
C VAL A 193 -8.10 14.75 -22.70
N GLN A 194 -8.24 13.95 -23.74
CA GLN A 194 -7.14 13.24 -24.35
C GLN A 194 -6.14 14.24 -24.97
N GLN A 195 -5.03 14.49 -24.29
CA GLN A 195 -3.89 15.27 -24.82
C GLN A 195 -2.88 14.34 -25.51
N SER A 196 -1.86 14.91 -26.17
CA SER A 196 -0.81 14.07 -26.75
C SER A 196 -0.14 13.26 -25.63
N GLU A 197 -0.10 11.95 -25.78
CA GLU A 197 0.35 10.99 -24.75
C GLU A 197 1.75 11.31 -24.19
N ALA A 198 2.70 11.69 -25.06
CA ALA A 198 4.07 11.97 -24.64
C ALA A 198 4.17 13.19 -23.70
N LEU A 199 3.44 14.28 -23.98
CA LEU A 199 3.43 15.46 -23.12
C LEU A 199 2.79 15.15 -21.78
N GLN A 200 1.72 14.37 -21.81
CA GLN A 200 0.99 14.00 -20.60
C GLN A 200 1.81 13.06 -19.71
N GLN A 201 2.48 12.05 -20.28
CA GLN A 201 3.40 11.19 -19.53
C GLN A 201 4.53 11.98 -18.87
N ALA A 202 5.10 12.97 -19.53
CA ALA A 202 6.13 13.82 -18.96
C ALA A 202 5.61 14.65 -17.76
N ARG A 203 4.38 15.17 -17.84
CA ARG A 203 3.72 15.89 -16.74
C ARG A 203 3.42 14.98 -15.56
N ASP A 204 2.87 13.80 -15.80
CA ASP A 204 2.55 12.82 -14.75
C ASP A 204 3.81 12.36 -14.02
N HIS A 205 4.89 12.13 -14.77
CA HIS A 205 6.18 11.81 -14.18
C HIS A 205 6.70 12.95 -13.30
N ALA A 206 6.67 14.19 -13.78
CA ALA A 206 7.10 15.36 -13.00
C ALA A 206 6.23 15.54 -11.75
N ALA A 207 4.90 15.43 -11.86
CA ALA A 207 3.97 15.53 -10.74
C ALA A 207 4.25 14.45 -9.68
N ALA A 208 4.42 13.19 -10.07
CA ALA A 208 4.70 12.09 -9.16
C ALA A 208 6.00 12.35 -8.37
N PHE A 209 7.06 12.78 -9.03
CA PHE A 209 8.35 13.04 -8.38
C PHE A 209 8.38 14.32 -7.53
N THR A 210 7.43 15.21 -7.67
CA THR A 210 7.21 16.35 -6.76
C THR A 210 6.21 16.04 -5.65
N ASN A 211 5.59 14.85 -5.63
CA ASN A 211 4.48 14.47 -4.77
C ASN A 211 3.23 15.36 -4.97
N ALA A 212 3.04 15.87 -6.15
CA ALA A 212 1.81 16.56 -6.53
C ALA A 212 0.79 15.54 -7.07
N PRO A 213 -0.52 15.79 -6.90
CA PRO A 213 -1.52 15.01 -7.60
C PRO A 213 -1.43 15.29 -9.11
N PRO A 214 -1.80 14.31 -9.97
CA PRO A 214 -1.82 14.52 -11.41
C PRO A 214 -2.87 15.56 -11.80
N GLU A 215 -2.59 16.33 -12.85
CA GLU A 215 -3.53 17.33 -13.36
C GLU A 215 -4.78 16.67 -13.96
N THR A 216 -5.94 17.22 -13.66
CA THR A 216 -7.26 16.71 -14.09
C THR A 216 -7.92 17.61 -15.14
N THR A 217 -7.10 18.40 -15.84
CA THR A 217 -7.58 19.34 -16.90
C THR A 217 -7.97 18.64 -18.17
#